data_00dda7b127ba276d43ccb72659797800
#
_entry.id   00dda7b127ba276d43ccb72659797800
#
_cell.length_a   1.000
_cell.length_b   1.000
_cell.length_c   1.000
_cell.angle_alpha   90.00
_cell.angle_beta   90.00
_cell.angle_gamma   90.00
#
_symmetry.space_group_name_H-M   'P 1'
#
loop_
_entity.id
_entity.type
_entity.pdbx_description
1 polymer ?
#
loop_
_entity_poly.entity_id
_entity_poly.type
_entity_poly.pdbx_seq_one_letter_code
_entity_poly.pdbx_strand_id
1 'polypeptide(L)'
;MNTDQLQSIIDNAWENRANITAAVAPKEISDAVEHVLAELDAGRLRIATREGVGQWTVHQWIKKAVLLSFRLRDNALMQAGDLTFFDKVPTKFGGMSEAELQATGVRVVPPAVARRGSFIAKGAILMPSYVNIGAYVDEGTMVDTWATVGSCAQVGKNVHLSGGVGLGGVLEPLQAGPTIIEDNCFIGARSEIVEGVV
;
A
#
# COMPACT_ATOMS: atom_id res chain seq x y z
N MET A 1 11.83 2.76 17.21
CA MET A 1 12.59 1.48 17.00
C MET A 1 13.42 1.66 15.74
N ASN A 2 14.62 1.06 15.68
CA ASN A 2 15.37 1.03 14.43
C ASN A 2 14.83 -0.11 13.51
N THR A 3 15.21 -0.11 12.24
CA THR A 3 14.71 -1.06 11.23
C THR A 3 15.01 -2.51 11.61
N ASP A 4 16.21 -2.82 12.13
CA ASP A 4 16.61 -4.19 12.48
C ASP A 4 15.79 -4.74 13.66
N GLN A 5 15.48 -3.88 14.63
CA GLN A 5 14.61 -4.24 15.76
C GLN A 5 13.18 -4.52 15.27
N LEU A 6 12.64 -3.66 14.39
CA LEU A 6 11.32 -3.86 13.81
C LEU A 6 11.26 -5.16 13.03
N GLN A 7 12.22 -5.42 12.16
CA GLN A 7 12.30 -6.64 11.39
C GLN A 7 12.33 -7.87 12.31
N SER A 8 13.17 -7.86 13.35
CA SER A 8 13.26 -8.99 14.30
C SER A 8 11.92 -9.27 14.99
N ILE A 9 11.21 -8.23 15.45
CA ILE A 9 9.90 -8.38 16.09
C ILE A 9 8.88 -8.96 15.09
N ILE A 10 8.85 -8.42 13.87
CA ILE A 10 7.91 -8.87 12.83
C ILE A 10 8.19 -10.31 12.39
N ASP A 11 9.46 -10.69 12.18
CA ASP A 11 9.83 -12.04 11.79
C ASP A 11 9.46 -13.06 12.88
N ASN A 12 9.75 -12.76 14.15
CA ASN A 12 9.36 -13.60 15.28
C ASN A 12 7.83 -13.72 15.42
N ALA A 13 7.10 -12.62 15.27
CA ALA A 13 5.64 -12.63 15.28
C ALA A 13 5.06 -13.47 14.14
N TRP A 14 5.68 -13.39 12.96
CA TRP A 14 5.25 -14.15 11.79
C TRP A 14 5.33 -15.67 12.01
N GLU A 15 6.39 -16.17 12.63
CA GLU A 15 6.52 -17.58 12.97
C GLU A 15 5.41 -18.07 13.93
N ASN A 16 4.95 -17.18 14.81
CA ASN A 16 3.90 -17.46 15.79
C ASN A 16 2.50 -16.94 15.37
N ARG A 17 2.32 -16.54 14.13
CA ARG A 17 1.12 -15.84 13.62
C ARG A 17 -0.20 -16.58 13.85
N ALA A 18 -0.17 -17.91 13.95
CA ALA A 18 -1.36 -18.71 14.22
C ALA A 18 -2.02 -18.35 15.56
N ASN A 19 -1.22 -17.92 16.54
CA ASN A 19 -1.64 -17.56 17.89
C ASN A 19 -1.88 -16.06 18.08
N ILE A 20 -1.71 -15.23 17.02
CA ILE A 20 -1.88 -13.79 17.08
C ILE A 20 -3.25 -13.42 16.54
N THR A 21 -4.05 -12.75 17.38
CA THR A 21 -5.38 -12.21 17.03
C THR A 21 -5.53 -10.82 17.66
N ALA A 22 -6.55 -10.07 17.25
CA ALA A 22 -6.86 -8.77 17.83
C ALA A 22 -7.01 -8.81 19.36
N ALA A 23 -7.53 -9.91 19.93
CA ALA A 23 -7.80 -10.05 21.35
C ALA A 23 -6.56 -10.40 22.20
N VAL A 24 -5.58 -11.09 21.64
CA VAL A 24 -4.47 -11.69 22.43
C VAL A 24 -3.09 -11.28 21.94
N ALA A 25 -2.98 -10.37 21.00
CA ALA A 25 -1.69 -9.92 20.48
C ALA A 25 -0.90 -9.16 21.56
N PRO A 26 0.38 -9.50 21.78
CA PRO A 26 1.26 -8.66 22.61
C PRO A 26 1.33 -7.23 22.08
N LYS A 27 1.31 -6.25 23.00
CA LYS A 27 1.35 -4.82 22.66
C LYS A 27 2.57 -4.47 21.79
N GLU A 28 3.71 -5.06 22.07
CA GLU A 28 4.93 -4.84 21.31
C GLU A 28 4.76 -5.20 19.82
N ILE A 29 4.07 -6.29 19.50
CA ILE A 29 3.79 -6.71 18.13
C ILE A 29 2.83 -5.71 17.46
N SER A 30 1.78 -5.32 18.16
CA SER A 30 0.81 -4.36 17.64
C SER A 30 1.46 -3.00 17.37
N ASP A 31 2.30 -2.52 18.28
CA ASP A 31 3.04 -1.26 18.14
C ASP A 31 4.05 -1.34 16.97
N ALA A 32 4.75 -2.46 16.80
CA ALA A 32 5.70 -2.65 15.70
C ALA A 32 5.00 -2.69 14.35
N VAL A 33 3.90 -3.44 14.22
CA VAL A 33 3.10 -3.51 12.99
C VAL A 33 2.51 -2.14 12.65
N GLU A 34 1.95 -1.43 13.64
CA GLU A 34 1.41 -0.09 13.45
C GLU A 34 2.48 0.90 12.98
N HIS A 35 3.68 0.82 13.55
CA HIS A 35 4.81 1.64 13.13
C HIS A 35 5.19 1.37 11.66
N VAL A 36 5.30 0.09 11.25
CA VAL A 36 5.60 -0.27 9.87
C VAL A 36 4.52 0.26 8.92
N LEU A 37 3.22 0.13 9.27
CA LEU A 37 2.14 0.67 8.44
C LEU A 37 2.18 2.19 8.33
N ALA A 38 2.52 2.90 9.41
CA ALA A 38 2.68 4.36 9.39
C ALA A 38 3.86 4.79 8.50
N GLU A 39 4.97 4.07 8.55
CA GLU A 39 6.14 4.33 7.70
C GLU A 39 5.87 4.04 6.21
N LEU A 40 5.13 2.96 5.91
CA LEU A 40 4.64 2.68 4.55
C LEU A 40 3.71 3.78 4.05
N ASP A 41 2.74 4.18 4.88
CA ASP A 41 1.76 5.22 4.54
C ASP A 41 2.42 6.57 4.25
N ALA A 42 3.51 6.86 4.95
CA ALA A 42 4.31 8.07 4.78
C ALA A 42 5.41 7.96 3.69
N GLY A 43 5.57 6.81 3.07
CA GLY A 43 6.58 6.57 2.03
C GLY A 43 8.02 6.47 2.53
N ARG A 44 8.24 6.39 3.84
CA ARG A 44 9.57 6.23 4.45
C ARG A 44 10.06 4.78 4.44
N LEU A 45 9.12 3.81 4.40
CA LEU A 45 9.41 2.42 4.06
C LEU A 45 8.75 2.06 2.73
N ARG A 46 9.35 1.13 2.00
CA ARG A 46 8.83 0.56 0.75
C ARG A 46 8.94 -0.96 0.77
N ILE A 47 7.98 -1.63 0.14
CA ILE A 47 8.01 -3.09 -0.06
C ILE A 47 9.18 -3.52 -0.94
N ALA A 48 9.55 -2.70 -1.92
CA ALA A 48 10.75 -2.93 -2.72
C ALA A 48 11.50 -1.62 -2.96
N THR A 49 12.84 -1.68 -2.92
CA THR A 49 13.74 -0.57 -3.18
C THR A 49 14.55 -0.82 -4.45
N ARG A 50 14.76 0.24 -5.22
CA ARG A 50 15.49 0.19 -6.49
C ARG A 50 16.99 0.24 -6.26
N GLU A 51 17.72 -0.71 -6.83
CA GLU A 51 19.18 -0.76 -6.85
C GLU A 51 19.73 -0.27 -8.22
N GLY A 52 18.94 -0.45 -9.28
CA GLY A 52 19.27 -0.05 -10.64
C GLY A 52 18.09 -0.25 -11.56
N VAL A 53 18.27 -0.01 -12.87
CA VAL A 53 17.23 -0.26 -13.88
C VAL A 53 16.93 -1.76 -13.91
N GLY A 54 15.67 -2.14 -13.69
CA GLY A 54 15.22 -3.53 -13.61
C GLY A 54 15.77 -4.31 -12.41
N GLN A 55 16.45 -3.65 -11.47
CA GLN A 55 17.06 -4.30 -10.31
C GLN A 55 16.42 -3.76 -9.03
N TRP A 56 15.71 -4.64 -8.31
CA TRP A 56 14.96 -4.29 -7.12
C TRP A 56 15.18 -5.29 -5.99
N THR A 57 15.31 -4.79 -4.78
CA THR A 57 15.37 -5.60 -3.55
C THR A 57 14.01 -5.59 -2.87
N VAL A 58 13.42 -6.78 -2.70
CA VAL A 58 12.11 -6.95 -2.04
C VAL A 58 12.29 -7.22 -0.56
N HIS A 59 11.67 -6.41 0.28
CA HIS A 59 11.72 -6.50 1.74
C HIS A 59 10.58 -7.37 2.28
N GLN A 60 10.78 -8.67 2.30
CA GLN A 60 9.74 -9.65 2.69
C GLN A 60 9.18 -9.43 4.10
N TRP A 61 10.01 -8.96 5.03
CA TRP A 61 9.58 -8.69 6.40
C TRP A 61 8.48 -7.61 6.48
N ILE A 62 8.49 -6.63 5.56
CA ILE A 62 7.45 -5.60 5.48
C ILE A 62 6.13 -6.21 5.02
N LYS A 63 6.15 -7.14 4.06
CA LYS A 63 4.96 -7.90 3.65
C LYS A 63 4.38 -8.71 4.81
N LYS A 64 5.25 -9.33 5.64
CA LYS A 64 4.82 -10.02 6.87
C LYS A 64 4.09 -9.07 7.82
N ALA A 65 4.60 -7.84 8.00
CA ALA A 65 3.93 -6.83 8.83
C ALA A 65 2.54 -6.47 8.30
N VAL A 66 2.39 -6.29 6.99
CA VAL A 66 1.08 -6.05 6.35
C VAL A 66 0.13 -7.22 6.60
N LEU A 67 0.57 -8.46 6.42
CA LEU A 67 -0.25 -9.66 6.67
C LEU A 67 -0.63 -9.81 8.15
N LEU A 68 0.30 -9.52 9.06
CA LEU A 68 0.01 -9.52 10.51
C LEU A 68 -1.04 -8.47 10.87
N SER A 69 -1.04 -7.31 10.21
CA SER A 69 -2.02 -6.25 10.49
C SER A 69 -3.47 -6.70 10.34
N PHE A 70 -3.75 -7.60 9.39
CA PHE A 70 -5.09 -8.16 9.19
C PHE A 70 -5.55 -9.07 10.34
N ARG A 71 -4.59 -9.61 11.12
CA ARG A 71 -4.89 -10.42 12.30
C ARG A 71 -5.08 -9.58 13.57
N LEU A 72 -4.52 -8.38 13.57
CA LEU A 72 -4.53 -7.47 14.72
C LEU A 72 -5.78 -6.57 14.78
N ARG A 73 -6.64 -6.63 13.77
CA ARG A 73 -7.85 -5.81 13.68
C ARG A 73 -9.03 -6.63 13.23
N ASP A 74 -10.17 -6.38 13.86
CA ASP A 74 -11.47 -6.87 13.39
C ASP A 74 -12.09 -5.88 12.39
N ASN A 75 -13.06 -6.35 11.61
CA ASN A 75 -13.83 -5.47 10.74
C ASN A 75 -14.63 -4.47 11.57
N ALA A 76 -14.64 -3.23 11.12
CA ALA A 76 -15.38 -2.14 11.74
C ALA A 76 -16.16 -1.35 10.69
N LEU A 77 -17.25 -0.72 11.15
CA LEU A 77 -18.03 0.17 10.32
C LEU A 77 -17.21 1.42 9.96
N MET A 78 -17.16 1.76 8.69
CA MET A 78 -16.55 3.00 8.20
C MET A 78 -17.56 3.73 7.33
N GLN A 79 -17.61 5.06 7.43
CA GLN A 79 -18.48 5.92 6.65
C GLN A 79 -17.66 6.98 5.91
N ALA A 80 -18.03 7.24 4.65
CA ALA A 80 -17.46 8.30 3.82
C ALA A 80 -18.61 8.97 3.04
N GLY A 81 -19.18 10.03 3.62
CA GLY A 81 -20.43 10.60 3.12
C GLY A 81 -21.56 9.57 3.17
N ASP A 82 -22.21 9.34 2.03
CA ASP A 82 -23.31 8.36 1.93
C ASP A 82 -22.83 6.89 1.74
N LEU A 83 -21.52 6.69 1.60
CA LEU A 83 -20.95 5.36 1.42
C LEU A 83 -20.64 4.72 2.78
N THR A 84 -20.97 3.44 2.91
CA THR A 84 -20.74 2.65 4.11
C THR A 84 -19.90 1.43 3.76
N PHE A 85 -18.87 1.18 4.57
CA PHE A 85 -17.95 0.05 4.41
C PHE A 85 -17.87 -0.76 5.72
N PHE A 86 -17.49 -2.02 5.62
CA PHE A 86 -17.22 -2.89 6.77
C PHE A 86 -15.92 -3.65 6.53
N ASP A 87 -14.83 -3.09 7.00
CA ASP A 87 -13.48 -3.64 6.78
C ASP A 87 -12.56 -3.28 7.95
N LYS A 88 -11.39 -3.92 7.98
CA LYS A 88 -10.36 -3.72 9.01
C LYS A 88 -9.28 -2.70 8.61
N VAL A 89 -9.18 -2.33 7.34
CA VAL A 89 -8.19 -1.37 6.84
C VAL A 89 -8.86 -0.03 6.53
N PRO A 90 -8.52 1.04 7.27
CA PRO A 90 -9.07 2.36 6.98
C PRO A 90 -8.66 2.88 5.58
N THR A 91 -9.45 3.80 5.06
CA THR A 91 -9.05 4.56 3.87
C THR A 91 -7.95 5.57 4.24
N LYS A 92 -6.98 5.77 3.33
CA LYS A 92 -5.83 6.67 3.55
C LYS A 92 -6.25 8.12 3.84
N PHE A 93 -7.21 8.63 3.10
CA PHE A 93 -7.65 10.03 3.18
C PHE A 93 -8.86 10.23 4.12
N GLY A 94 -9.35 9.16 4.73
CA GLY A 94 -10.49 9.23 5.64
C GLY A 94 -10.19 10.07 6.89
N GLY A 95 -11.07 11.02 7.19
CA GLY A 95 -10.95 11.89 8.36
C GLY A 95 -9.94 13.04 8.25
N MET A 96 -9.24 13.18 7.12
CA MET A 96 -8.35 14.33 6.87
C MET A 96 -9.15 15.61 6.71
N SER A 97 -8.68 16.70 7.31
CA SER A 97 -9.14 18.05 7.06
C SER A 97 -8.73 18.55 5.67
N GLU A 98 -9.35 19.63 5.19
CA GLU A 98 -8.98 20.26 3.92
C GLU A 98 -7.50 20.66 3.88
N ALA A 99 -6.98 21.23 4.96
CA ALA A 99 -5.57 21.63 5.06
C ALA A 99 -4.61 20.42 4.98
N GLU A 100 -4.95 19.31 5.61
CA GLU A 100 -4.16 18.07 5.53
C GLU A 100 -4.20 17.50 4.11
N LEU A 101 -5.37 17.47 3.46
CA LEU A 101 -5.48 17.03 2.06
C LEU A 101 -4.67 17.91 1.12
N GLN A 102 -4.75 19.24 1.26
CA GLN A 102 -3.94 20.19 0.49
C GLN A 102 -2.44 19.96 0.69
N ALA A 103 -2.02 19.68 1.92
CA ALA A 103 -0.62 19.41 2.26
C ALA A 103 -0.07 18.15 1.59
N THR A 104 -0.92 17.15 1.29
CA THR A 104 -0.49 15.95 0.54
C THR A 104 -0.06 16.30 -0.89
N GLY A 105 -0.63 17.35 -1.49
CA GLY A 105 -0.44 17.70 -2.90
C GLY A 105 -0.99 16.66 -3.88
N VAL A 106 -1.84 15.75 -3.42
CA VAL A 106 -2.49 14.70 -4.22
C VAL A 106 -3.88 15.15 -4.64
N ARG A 107 -4.24 14.91 -5.91
CA ARG A 107 -5.63 15.10 -6.36
C ARG A 107 -6.36 13.76 -6.26
N VAL A 108 -7.44 13.72 -5.47
CA VAL A 108 -8.26 12.52 -5.26
C VAL A 108 -9.65 12.78 -5.84
N VAL A 109 -9.98 12.12 -6.94
CA VAL A 109 -11.27 12.29 -7.64
C VAL A 109 -12.26 11.25 -7.12
N PRO A 110 -13.47 11.65 -6.66
CA PRO A 110 -14.46 10.69 -6.18
C PRO A 110 -14.91 9.70 -7.28
N PRO A 111 -15.10 8.42 -6.99
CA PRO A 111 -14.89 7.73 -5.74
C PRO A 111 -13.55 6.97 -5.64
N ALA A 112 -12.42 7.63 -5.92
CA ALA A 112 -11.12 6.98 -5.74
C ALA A 112 -10.91 6.52 -4.29
N VAL A 113 -10.38 5.32 -4.12
CA VAL A 113 -10.06 4.75 -2.81
C VAL A 113 -8.60 4.35 -2.74
N ALA A 114 -7.89 4.86 -1.75
CA ALA A 114 -6.58 4.36 -1.35
C ALA A 114 -6.68 3.82 0.09
N ARG A 115 -6.14 2.64 0.33
CA ARG A 115 -6.07 2.04 1.67
C ARG A 115 -4.90 2.64 2.45
N ARG A 116 -5.08 2.84 3.76
CA ARG A 116 -3.99 3.19 4.67
C ARG A 116 -2.86 2.15 4.58
N GLY A 117 -1.61 2.62 4.62
CA GLY A 117 -0.43 1.80 4.36
C GLY A 117 -0.04 1.75 2.88
N SER A 118 -0.75 2.46 2.00
CA SER A 118 -0.27 2.82 0.68
C SER A 118 0.35 4.22 0.69
N PHE A 119 1.39 4.45 -0.11
CA PHE A 119 1.96 5.78 -0.29
C PHE A 119 1.54 6.38 -1.63
N ILE A 120 1.08 7.62 -1.60
CA ILE A 120 0.73 8.41 -2.79
C ILE A 120 1.51 9.71 -2.70
N ALA A 121 2.45 9.89 -3.63
CA ALA A 121 3.34 11.05 -3.61
C ALA A 121 2.67 12.33 -4.11
N LYS A 122 3.28 13.46 -3.76
CA LYS A 122 2.86 14.78 -4.22
C LYS A 122 2.78 14.86 -5.75
N GLY A 123 1.75 15.52 -6.25
CA GLY A 123 1.51 15.67 -7.68
C GLY A 123 0.87 14.47 -8.35
N ALA A 124 0.68 13.35 -7.64
CA ALA A 124 -0.08 12.23 -8.16
C ALA A 124 -1.58 12.56 -8.28
N ILE A 125 -2.22 11.94 -9.26
CA ILE A 125 -3.66 12.07 -9.51
C ILE A 125 -4.29 10.68 -9.43
N LEU A 126 -5.24 10.53 -8.52
CA LEU A 126 -6.11 9.37 -8.46
C LEU A 126 -7.45 9.74 -9.09
N MET A 127 -7.69 9.34 -10.32
CA MET A 127 -9.05 9.30 -10.88
C MET A 127 -9.85 8.25 -10.11
N PRO A 128 -11.16 8.07 -10.35
CA PRO A 128 -11.91 6.98 -9.72
C PRO A 128 -11.20 5.64 -9.90
N SER A 129 -10.45 5.22 -8.90
CA SER A 129 -9.47 4.14 -8.99
C SER A 129 -9.26 3.51 -7.61
N TYR A 130 -8.49 2.44 -7.55
CA TYR A 130 -8.21 1.74 -6.30
C TYR A 130 -6.71 1.53 -6.10
N VAL A 131 -6.20 1.93 -4.92
CA VAL A 131 -4.81 1.68 -4.50
C VAL A 131 -4.80 0.88 -3.20
N ASN A 132 -4.23 -0.31 -3.26
CA ASN A 132 -4.22 -1.23 -2.14
C ASN A 132 -3.06 -0.98 -1.17
N ILE A 133 -3.15 -1.57 0.02
CA ILE A 133 -2.15 -1.50 1.09
C ILE A 133 -0.78 -1.98 0.60
N GLY A 134 0.28 -1.34 1.07
CA GLY A 134 1.66 -1.65 0.68
C GLY A 134 2.07 -1.10 -0.69
N ALA A 135 1.12 -0.62 -1.50
CA ALA A 135 1.43 0.01 -2.79
C ALA A 135 2.16 1.34 -2.61
N TYR A 136 2.99 1.67 -3.58
CA TYR A 136 3.72 2.93 -3.67
C TYR A 136 3.46 3.57 -5.02
N VAL A 137 2.90 4.78 -5.04
CA VAL A 137 2.65 5.58 -6.25
C VAL A 137 3.46 6.85 -6.15
N ASP A 138 4.45 7.00 -7.03
CA ASP A 138 5.42 8.09 -6.98
C ASP A 138 4.92 9.39 -7.66
N GLU A 139 5.73 10.43 -7.57
CA GLU A 139 5.42 11.81 -7.97
C GLU A 139 4.94 11.91 -9.42
N GLY A 140 3.93 12.75 -9.65
CA GLY A 140 3.42 13.08 -10.98
C GLY A 140 2.71 11.93 -11.70
N THR A 141 2.52 10.79 -11.06
CA THR A 141 1.85 9.62 -11.63
C THR A 141 0.34 9.80 -11.64
N MET A 142 -0.29 9.37 -12.73
CA MET A 142 -1.75 9.28 -12.85
C MET A 142 -2.21 7.84 -12.76
N VAL A 143 -3.08 7.55 -11.83
CA VAL A 143 -3.87 6.33 -11.76
C VAL A 143 -5.26 6.66 -12.31
N ASP A 144 -5.50 6.30 -13.58
CA ASP A 144 -6.68 6.72 -14.32
C ASP A 144 -7.93 5.90 -13.95
N THR A 145 -9.04 6.24 -14.58
CA THR A 145 -10.39 5.76 -14.24
C THR A 145 -10.47 4.23 -14.25
N TRP A 146 -10.91 3.68 -13.12
CA TRP A 146 -11.03 2.25 -12.86
C TRP A 146 -9.74 1.45 -12.96
N ALA A 147 -8.58 2.12 -12.94
CA ALA A 147 -7.32 1.42 -12.77
C ALA A 147 -7.15 0.92 -11.32
N THR A 148 -6.43 -0.18 -11.17
CA THR A 148 -6.13 -0.79 -9.87
C THR A 148 -4.63 -0.88 -9.68
N VAL A 149 -4.13 -0.37 -8.55
CA VAL A 149 -2.78 -0.63 -8.06
C VAL A 149 -2.90 -1.67 -6.95
N GLY A 150 -2.52 -2.89 -7.27
CA GLY A 150 -2.64 -4.04 -6.37
C GLY A 150 -1.75 -3.92 -5.14
N SER A 151 -2.00 -4.78 -4.15
CA SER A 151 -1.23 -4.76 -2.90
C SER A 151 0.27 -4.92 -3.17
N CYS A 152 1.06 -4.07 -2.52
CA CYS A 152 2.52 -4.04 -2.63
C CYS A 152 3.09 -3.61 -3.99
N ALA A 153 2.28 -3.34 -5.01
CA ALA A 153 2.76 -2.86 -6.30
C ALA A 153 3.51 -1.52 -6.16
N GLN A 154 4.58 -1.36 -6.94
CA GLN A 154 5.45 -0.18 -6.90
C GLN A 154 5.35 0.55 -8.23
N VAL A 155 4.94 1.81 -8.22
CA VAL A 155 4.80 2.64 -9.42
C VAL A 155 5.74 3.84 -9.29
N GLY A 156 6.60 4.01 -10.29
CA GLY A 156 7.59 5.07 -10.36
C GLY A 156 6.99 6.43 -10.67
N LYS A 157 7.88 7.40 -10.97
CA LYS A 157 7.53 8.79 -11.25
C LYS A 157 6.98 8.97 -12.67
N ASN A 158 6.06 9.92 -12.82
CA ASN A 158 5.50 10.33 -14.11
C ASN A 158 4.96 9.15 -14.94
N VAL A 159 4.40 8.15 -14.27
CA VAL A 159 3.74 7.00 -14.90
C VAL A 159 2.30 7.36 -15.22
N HIS A 160 1.80 6.88 -16.35
CA HIS A 160 0.39 6.93 -16.67
C HIS A 160 -0.17 5.51 -16.72
N LEU A 161 -0.99 5.17 -15.73
CA LEU A 161 -1.82 3.97 -15.76
C LEU A 161 -3.16 4.34 -16.36
N SER A 162 -3.37 3.99 -17.64
CA SER A 162 -4.60 4.35 -18.35
C SER A 162 -5.84 3.65 -17.80
N GLY A 163 -7.02 4.07 -18.26
CA GLY A 163 -8.29 3.57 -17.74
C GLY A 163 -8.41 2.04 -17.75
N GLY A 164 -8.79 1.49 -16.61
CA GLY A 164 -8.98 0.06 -16.42
C GLY A 164 -7.70 -0.78 -16.40
N VAL A 165 -6.53 -0.18 -16.25
CA VAL A 165 -5.28 -0.93 -16.05
C VAL A 165 -5.32 -1.68 -14.72
N GLY A 166 -4.96 -2.96 -14.73
CA GLY A 166 -4.76 -3.77 -13.55
C GLY A 166 -3.28 -4.02 -13.27
N LEU A 167 -2.77 -3.51 -12.14
CA LEU A 167 -1.49 -3.96 -11.60
C LEU A 167 -1.77 -5.02 -10.56
N GLY A 168 -1.28 -6.24 -10.79
CA GLY A 168 -1.47 -7.37 -9.91
C GLY A 168 -0.94 -7.10 -8.50
N GLY A 169 -1.70 -7.51 -7.49
CA GLY A 169 -1.33 -7.38 -6.10
C GLY A 169 -0.82 -8.70 -5.57
N VAL A 170 0.25 -8.67 -4.78
CA VAL A 170 0.75 -9.87 -4.13
C VAL A 170 1.15 -9.63 -2.68
N LEU A 171 0.37 -10.23 -1.79
CA LEU A 171 0.72 -10.45 -0.39
C LEU A 171 1.02 -11.93 -0.14
N GLU A 172 0.24 -12.81 -0.74
CA GLU A 172 0.38 -14.26 -0.68
C GLU A 172 0.42 -14.84 -2.11
N PRO A 173 1.39 -15.73 -2.40
CA PRO A 173 2.41 -16.25 -1.49
C PRO A 173 3.46 -15.17 -1.15
N LEU A 174 3.97 -15.22 0.08
CA LEU A 174 4.86 -14.18 0.64
C LEU A 174 6.11 -13.93 -0.22
N GLN A 175 6.68 -14.98 -0.80
CA GLN A 175 7.90 -14.94 -1.61
C GLN A 175 7.70 -14.34 -3.01
N ALA A 176 6.47 -14.21 -3.49
CA ALA A 176 6.22 -13.63 -4.81
C ALA A 176 6.64 -12.15 -4.84
N GLY A 177 7.32 -11.75 -5.92
CA GLY A 177 7.74 -10.37 -6.14
C GLY A 177 6.54 -9.46 -6.45
N PRO A 178 6.57 -8.19 -6.04
CA PRO A 178 5.52 -7.25 -6.41
C PRO A 178 5.58 -6.91 -7.91
N THR A 179 4.47 -6.40 -8.44
CA THR A 179 4.47 -5.71 -9.72
C THR A 179 5.21 -4.38 -9.57
N ILE A 180 6.13 -4.09 -10.49
CA ILE A 180 6.92 -2.86 -10.48
C ILE A 180 6.81 -2.17 -11.84
N ILE A 181 6.41 -0.91 -11.85
CA ILE A 181 6.41 -0.04 -13.02
C ILE A 181 7.46 1.04 -12.77
N GLU A 182 8.50 1.09 -13.57
CA GLU A 182 9.55 2.10 -13.43
C GLU A 182 9.12 3.47 -13.95
N ASP A 183 9.98 4.49 -13.80
CA ASP A 183 9.65 5.88 -14.10
C ASP A 183 9.32 6.10 -15.59
N ASN A 184 8.45 7.06 -15.87
CA ASN A 184 8.07 7.53 -17.20
C ASN A 184 7.41 6.48 -18.10
N CYS A 185 6.83 5.42 -17.52
CA CYS A 185 6.10 4.40 -18.28
C CYS A 185 4.67 4.86 -18.60
N PHE A 186 4.19 4.45 -19.75
CA PHE A 186 2.79 4.56 -20.15
C PHE A 186 2.21 3.16 -20.32
N ILE A 187 1.19 2.84 -19.54
CA ILE A 187 0.49 1.55 -19.61
C ILE A 187 -0.86 1.78 -20.31
N GLY A 188 -1.05 1.09 -21.44
CA GLY A 188 -2.25 1.23 -22.27
C GLY A 188 -3.52 0.77 -21.53
N ALA A 189 -4.67 1.34 -21.90
CA ALA A 189 -5.94 1.05 -21.26
C ALA A 189 -6.25 -0.45 -21.23
N ARG A 190 -6.76 -0.93 -20.08
CA ARG A 190 -7.17 -2.32 -19.84
C ARG A 190 -6.04 -3.36 -19.95
N SER A 191 -4.78 -2.92 -19.87
CA SER A 191 -3.65 -3.85 -19.74
C SER A 191 -3.60 -4.44 -18.33
N GLU A 192 -3.26 -5.70 -18.23
CA GLU A 192 -2.98 -6.40 -16.95
C GLU A 192 -1.48 -6.67 -16.84
N ILE A 193 -0.87 -6.21 -15.75
CA ILE A 193 0.52 -6.45 -15.41
C ILE A 193 0.54 -7.31 -14.16
N VAL A 194 1.01 -8.53 -14.30
CA VAL A 194 0.98 -9.51 -13.22
C VAL A 194 2.13 -9.33 -12.23
N GLU A 195 2.03 -9.96 -11.08
CA GLU A 195 3.08 -9.97 -10.06
C GLU A 195 4.43 -10.48 -10.61
N GLY A 196 5.52 -9.91 -10.09
CA GLY A 196 6.87 -10.27 -10.47
C GLY A 196 7.39 -9.62 -11.76
N VAL A 197 6.54 -8.88 -12.49
CA VAL A 197 6.96 -8.09 -13.65
C VAL A 197 7.61 -6.79 -13.18
N VAL A 198 8.73 -6.44 -13.85
CA VAL A 198 9.43 -5.16 -13.71
C VAL A 198 9.51 -4.49 -15.05
#